data_ff87b0181d8664ab24ffe07f45dc7618
#
_entry.id   ff87b0181d8664ab24ffe07f45dc7618
#
_cell.length_a   1.000
_cell.length_b   1.000
_cell.length_c   1.000
_cell.angle_alpha   90.00
_cell.angle_beta   90.00
_cell.angle_gamma   90.00
#
_symmetry.space_group_name_H-M   'P 1'
#
loop_
_entity.id
_entity.type
_entity.pdbx_description
1 polymer ?
#
loop_
_entity_poly.entity_id
_entity_poly.type
_entity_poly.pdbx_seq_one_letter_code
_entity_poly.pdbx_strand_id
1 'polypeptide(L)'
;MTNSELTSKDWKFFIAAGSPGVLCINKNAGMSTLEEVVAAAQGDESVSIAGTTGGLWFALAKLFDSYGNVPFKWVAYDGSATAIKGCVSNEADLVVASAGEVVEYVRSGDLIPLCVMNTEEWEFPDYGSIPAVTSVVPELEAYLPLSQFLGFMVPADTDAAVVEYLEGVFHEAMKSDKIQQFAEEQVCEIYDLTGDEASEFAAQMESKLCWVLYDMGQTTYSPEDFGIPQPGV
;
A
#
# COMPACT_ATOMS: atom_id res chain seq x y z
N MET A 1 8.67 13.40 -6.26
CA MET A 1 7.74 13.25 -7.40
C MET A 1 8.40 13.82 -8.63
N THR A 2 8.26 13.15 -9.76
CA THR A 2 8.67 13.68 -11.06
C THR A 2 7.69 14.78 -11.45
N ASN A 3 8.14 15.80 -12.23
CA ASN A 3 7.28 16.86 -12.80
C ASN A 3 6.36 16.30 -13.91
N SER A 4 5.61 15.23 -13.63
CA SER A 4 4.58 14.75 -14.53
C SER A 4 3.34 15.63 -14.34
N GLU A 5 2.82 16.17 -15.44
CA GLU A 5 1.54 16.87 -15.47
C GLU A 5 0.35 15.89 -15.58
N LEU A 6 0.64 14.58 -15.72
CA LEU A 6 -0.37 13.53 -15.85
C LEU A 6 -0.97 13.20 -14.48
N THR A 7 -2.29 13.07 -14.47
CA THR A 7 -3.11 12.71 -13.31
C THR A 7 -3.97 11.50 -13.64
N SER A 8 -4.77 11.02 -12.70
CA SER A 8 -5.74 9.95 -12.93
C SER A 8 -6.74 10.27 -14.06
N LYS A 9 -7.01 11.57 -14.32
CA LYS A 9 -7.93 12.02 -15.38
C LYS A 9 -7.43 11.75 -16.81
N ASP A 10 -6.12 11.52 -16.98
CA ASP A 10 -5.50 11.25 -18.28
C ASP A 10 -5.61 9.79 -18.72
N TRP A 11 -6.25 8.95 -17.90
CA TRP A 11 -6.32 7.51 -18.07
C TRP A 11 -7.73 6.96 -17.86
N LYS A 12 -7.99 5.82 -18.50
CA LYS A 12 -9.12 4.93 -18.21
C LYS A 12 -8.56 3.66 -17.57
N PHE A 13 -9.08 3.33 -16.41
CA PHE A 13 -8.55 2.25 -15.57
C PHE A 13 -9.36 0.97 -15.71
N PHE A 14 -8.67 -0.15 -15.58
CA PHE A 14 -9.20 -1.51 -15.50
C PHE A 14 -8.56 -2.13 -14.25
N ILE A 15 -9.25 -2.12 -13.14
CA ILE A 15 -8.71 -2.48 -11.82
C ILE A 15 -9.19 -3.87 -11.45
N ALA A 16 -8.28 -4.84 -11.50
CA ALA A 16 -8.57 -6.25 -11.27
C ALA A 16 -8.67 -6.58 -9.78
N ALA A 17 -7.68 -6.14 -9.02
CA ALA A 17 -7.55 -6.52 -7.62
C ALA A 17 -6.80 -5.45 -6.82
N GLY A 18 -6.81 -5.56 -5.51
CA GLY A 18 -6.02 -4.75 -4.61
C GLY A 18 -5.40 -5.57 -3.49
N SER A 19 -4.34 -5.03 -2.89
CA SER A 19 -3.68 -5.65 -1.75
C SER A 19 -3.34 -4.58 -0.72
N PRO A 20 -3.68 -4.77 0.56
CA PRO A 20 -3.30 -3.84 1.60
C PRO A 20 -1.80 -3.89 1.87
N GLY A 21 -1.27 -2.81 2.44
CA GLY A 21 0.07 -2.83 3.02
C GLY A 21 0.08 -3.60 4.33
N VAL A 22 1.11 -4.39 4.55
CA VAL A 22 1.35 -5.09 5.81
C VAL A 22 2.68 -4.63 6.39
N LEU A 23 2.68 -4.21 7.65
CA LEU A 23 3.89 -3.95 8.40
C LEU A 23 4.38 -5.28 8.97
N CYS A 24 5.55 -5.71 8.53
CA CYS A 24 6.20 -6.91 9.02
C CYS A 24 7.49 -6.60 9.76
N ILE A 25 7.86 -7.47 10.70
CA ILE A 25 9.13 -7.41 11.43
C ILE A 25 9.96 -8.67 11.16
N ASN A 26 11.29 -8.52 11.16
CA ASN A 26 12.20 -9.66 11.12
C ASN A 26 12.05 -10.49 12.40
N LYS A 27 11.97 -11.81 12.28
CA LYS A 27 11.86 -12.75 13.41
C LYS A 27 12.96 -12.62 14.46
N ASN A 28 14.10 -12.05 14.10
CA ASN A 28 15.26 -11.89 14.99
C ASN A 28 15.38 -10.46 15.57
N ALA A 29 14.43 -9.57 15.31
CA ALA A 29 14.48 -8.18 15.80
C ALA A 29 14.22 -8.04 17.31
N GLY A 30 13.83 -9.13 17.99
CA GLY A 30 13.60 -9.12 19.44
C GLY A 30 12.26 -8.56 19.88
N MET A 31 11.40 -8.15 18.91
CA MET A 31 10.04 -7.67 19.10
C MET A 31 9.09 -8.54 18.25
N SER A 32 7.85 -8.67 18.66
CA SER A 32 6.87 -9.53 17.98
C SER A 32 5.45 -8.95 17.91
N THR A 33 5.23 -7.79 18.52
CA THR A 33 3.93 -7.09 18.49
C THR A 33 4.11 -5.62 18.08
N LEU A 34 3.02 -5.02 17.61
CA LEU A 34 3.01 -3.62 17.21
C LEU A 34 3.30 -2.70 18.40
N GLU A 35 2.77 -3.02 19.57
CA GLU A 35 2.96 -2.26 20.81
C GLU A 35 4.43 -2.28 21.26
N GLU A 36 5.11 -3.42 21.13
CA GLU A 36 6.54 -3.53 21.43
C GLU A 36 7.37 -2.64 20.50
N VAL A 37 7.06 -2.63 19.20
CA VAL A 37 7.71 -1.77 18.20
C VAL A 37 7.50 -0.29 18.53
N VAL A 38 6.26 0.10 18.82
CA VAL A 38 5.93 1.49 19.19
C VAL A 38 6.68 1.90 20.46
N ALA A 39 6.66 1.06 21.48
CA ALA A 39 7.36 1.34 22.73
C ALA A 39 8.88 1.45 22.56
N ALA A 40 9.50 0.57 21.76
CA ALA A 40 10.91 0.61 21.45
C ALA A 40 11.30 1.88 20.68
N ALA A 41 10.55 2.22 19.63
CA ALA A 41 10.84 3.39 18.82
C ALA A 41 10.58 4.73 19.54
N GLN A 42 9.65 4.77 20.49
CA GLN A 42 9.40 5.93 21.36
C GLN A 42 10.40 6.04 22.52
N GLY A 43 11.13 4.97 22.78
CA GLY A 43 12.20 4.92 23.79
C GLY A 43 13.55 5.34 23.23
N ASP A 44 14.62 4.80 23.84
CA ASP A 44 16.01 5.06 23.41
C ASP A 44 16.49 4.08 22.31
N GLU A 45 15.66 3.15 21.87
CA GLU A 45 16.00 2.14 20.87
C GLU A 45 15.79 2.67 19.46
N SER A 46 16.75 2.41 18.58
CA SER A 46 16.66 2.82 17.17
C SER A 46 16.03 1.71 16.35
N VAL A 47 14.73 1.78 16.14
CA VAL A 47 14.02 0.84 15.24
C VAL A 47 14.17 1.29 13.78
N SER A 48 14.58 0.37 12.91
CA SER A 48 14.80 0.64 11.49
C SER A 48 13.69 0.03 10.61
N ILE A 49 13.37 0.76 9.52
CA ILE A 49 12.38 0.29 8.53
C ILE A 49 12.97 0.33 7.13
N ALA A 50 12.87 -0.80 6.43
CA ALA A 50 13.26 -0.94 5.03
C ALA A 50 12.16 -0.47 4.10
N GLY A 51 12.53 0.22 3.02
CA GLY A 51 11.57 0.60 1.98
C GLY A 51 12.18 1.41 0.84
N THR A 52 11.37 1.70 -0.16
CA THR A 52 11.73 2.58 -1.27
C THR A 52 11.46 4.03 -0.92
N THR A 53 12.23 4.95 -1.47
CA THR A 53 11.95 6.39 -1.29
C THR A 53 10.85 6.82 -2.26
N GLY A 54 9.73 7.27 -1.71
CA GLY A 54 8.53 7.67 -2.46
C GLY A 54 7.59 6.47 -2.73
N GLY A 55 6.39 6.77 -3.21
CA GLY A 55 5.35 5.79 -3.48
C GLY A 55 4.54 5.39 -2.23
N LEU A 56 3.66 4.39 -2.41
CA LEU A 56 2.65 4.01 -1.43
C LEU A 56 3.27 3.50 -0.12
N TRP A 57 4.21 2.56 -0.19
CA TRP A 57 4.79 1.94 1.01
C TRP A 57 5.60 2.95 1.84
N PHE A 58 6.28 3.89 1.15
CA PHE A 58 6.93 5.01 1.82
C PHE A 58 5.92 5.91 2.54
N ALA A 59 4.81 6.27 1.87
CA ALA A 59 3.77 7.10 2.46
C ALA A 59 3.17 6.43 3.70
N LEU A 60 2.83 5.14 3.64
CA LEU A 60 2.30 4.38 4.77
C LEU A 60 3.28 4.31 5.95
N ALA A 61 4.57 4.02 5.69
CA ALA A 61 5.59 4.01 6.73
C ALA A 61 5.77 5.40 7.36
N LYS A 62 5.74 6.46 6.54
CA LYS A 62 5.84 7.84 7.02
C LYS A 62 4.61 8.32 7.77
N LEU A 63 3.42 7.89 7.40
CA LEU A 63 2.21 8.13 8.19
C LEU A 63 2.36 7.56 9.60
N PHE A 64 2.82 6.32 9.70
CA PHE A 64 3.04 5.65 10.98
C PHE A 64 4.11 6.38 11.82
N ASP A 65 5.24 6.76 11.22
CA ASP A 65 6.28 7.58 11.84
C ASP A 65 5.72 8.92 12.36
N SER A 66 5.03 9.68 11.48
CA SER A 66 4.64 11.06 11.77
C SER A 66 3.45 11.16 12.73
N TYR A 67 2.42 10.34 12.55
CA TYR A 67 1.19 10.40 13.33
C TYR A 67 1.17 9.40 14.50
N GLY A 68 1.88 8.29 14.38
CA GLY A 68 2.09 7.35 15.48
C GLY A 68 3.12 7.81 16.48
N ASN A 69 3.85 8.90 16.17
CA ASN A 69 5.02 9.33 16.93
C ASN A 69 6.01 8.17 17.17
N VAL A 70 6.26 7.42 16.08
CA VAL A 70 7.13 6.24 16.07
C VAL A 70 8.31 6.52 15.14
N PRO A 71 9.38 7.18 15.62
CA PRO A 71 10.49 7.60 14.78
C PRO A 71 11.30 6.40 14.31
N PHE A 72 11.28 6.15 12.98
CA PHE A 72 12.04 5.08 12.38
C PHE A 72 13.33 5.57 11.72
N LYS A 73 14.38 4.76 11.82
CA LYS A 73 15.56 4.89 10.99
C LYS A 73 15.26 4.30 9.60
N TRP A 74 15.14 5.16 8.59
CA TRP A 74 14.87 4.75 7.23
C TRP A 74 16.07 4.07 6.57
N VAL A 75 15.89 2.86 6.03
CA VAL A 75 16.88 2.14 5.22
C VAL A 75 16.34 2.03 3.80
N ALA A 76 16.94 2.82 2.87
CA ALA A 76 16.46 2.95 1.51
C ALA A 76 16.92 1.80 0.61
N TYR A 77 16.01 1.29 -0.21
CA TYR A 77 16.23 0.29 -1.24
C TYR A 77 15.61 0.72 -2.57
N ASP A 78 16.07 0.12 -3.68
CA ASP A 78 15.61 0.45 -5.03
C ASP A 78 14.22 -0.13 -5.38
N GLY A 79 13.67 -1.04 -4.54
CA GLY A 79 12.37 -1.67 -4.77
C GLY A 79 11.88 -2.46 -3.55
N SER A 80 10.58 -2.78 -3.52
CA SER A 80 9.97 -3.54 -2.40
C SER A 80 10.60 -4.92 -2.22
N ALA A 81 10.87 -5.64 -3.30
CA ALA A 81 11.50 -6.95 -3.24
C ALA A 81 12.91 -6.92 -2.58
N THR A 82 13.69 -5.86 -2.83
CA THR A 82 15.01 -5.67 -2.19
C THR A 82 14.86 -5.20 -0.74
N ALA A 83 13.89 -4.36 -0.43
CA ALA A 83 13.56 -3.94 0.93
C ALA A 83 13.14 -5.14 1.81
N ILE A 84 12.25 -6.00 1.29
CA ILE A 84 11.83 -7.23 1.98
C ILE A 84 13.04 -8.13 2.29
N LYS A 85 13.92 -8.34 1.30
CA LYS A 85 15.15 -9.14 1.50
C LYS A 85 16.08 -8.50 2.53
N GLY A 86 16.22 -7.17 2.54
CA GLY A 86 16.97 -6.45 3.55
C GLY A 86 16.42 -6.67 4.96
N CYS A 87 15.09 -6.61 5.12
CA CYS A 87 14.44 -6.94 6.38
C CYS A 87 14.68 -8.42 6.76
N VAL A 88 14.46 -9.37 5.85
CA VAL A 88 14.71 -10.81 6.10
C VAL A 88 16.17 -11.08 6.48
N SER A 89 17.12 -10.36 5.89
CA SER A 89 18.56 -10.49 6.20
C SER A 89 18.98 -9.76 7.48
N ASN A 90 18.04 -9.15 8.20
CA ASN A 90 18.27 -8.36 9.43
C ASN A 90 19.14 -7.10 9.21
N GLU A 91 19.10 -6.52 7.99
CA GLU A 91 19.69 -5.21 7.69
C GLU A 91 18.77 -4.08 8.14
N ALA A 92 17.48 -4.36 8.29
CA ALA A 92 16.48 -3.51 8.92
C ALA A 92 15.50 -4.37 9.73
N ASP A 93 14.90 -3.78 10.77
CA ASP A 93 13.99 -4.49 11.66
C ASP A 93 12.62 -4.71 11.02
N LEU A 94 12.12 -3.70 10.33
CA LEU A 94 10.76 -3.63 9.77
C LEU A 94 10.76 -3.48 8.25
N VAL A 95 9.63 -3.84 7.63
CA VAL A 95 9.29 -3.53 6.25
C VAL A 95 7.79 -3.32 6.09
N VAL A 96 7.37 -2.36 5.25
CA VAL A 96 6.00 -2.24 4.74
C VAL A 96 6.00 -2.64 3.27
N ALA A 97 5.14 -3.61 2.93
CA ALA A 97 4.96 -4.07 1.56
C ALA A 97 3.53 -4.62 1.38
N SER A 98 3.12 -4.99 0.16
CA SER A 98 1.82 -5.63 -0.03
C SER A 98 1.73 -6.99 0.64
N ALA A 99 0.53 -7.38 1.05
CA ALA A 99 0.29 -8.71 1.63
C ALA A 99 0.84 -9.83 0.74
N GLY A 100 0.63 -9.74 -0.59
CA GLY A 100 1.13 -10.72 -1.56
C GLY A 100 2.65 -10.79 -1.65
N GLU A 101 3.36 -9.67 -1.48
CA GLU A 101 4.82 -9.66 -1.53
C GLU A 101 5.47 -10.31 -0.29
N VAL A 102 4.79 -10.27 0.86
CA VAL A 102 5.33 -10.80 2.13
C VAL A 102 4.79 -12.17 2.51
N VAL A 103 3.71 -12.65 1.87
CA VAL A 103 3.00 -13.87 2.28
C VAL A 103 3.92 -15.10 2.42
N GLU A 104 4.83 -15.35 1.49
CA GLU A 104 5.73 -16.49 1.56
C GLU A 104 6.76 -16.38 2.70
N TYR A 105 7.20 -15.16 3.02
CA TYR A 105 8.11 -14.92 4.15
C TYR A 105 7.40 -15.06 5.50
N VAL A 106 6.11 -14.74 5.54
CA VAL A 106 5.28 -14.98 6.73
C VAL A 106 5.03 -16.48 6.90
N ARG A 107 4.68 -17.20 5.83
CA ARG A 107 4.52 -18.66 5.84
C ARG A 107 5.77 -19.41 6.27
N SER A 108 6.95 -18.95 5.81
CA SER A 108 8.24 -19.53 6.25
C SER A 108 8.63 -19.14 7.68
N GLY A 109 7.96 -18.19 8.28
CA GLY A 109 8.28 -17.63 9.60
C GLY A 109 9.54 -16.76 9.60
N ASP A 110 9.98 -16.25 8.45
CA ASP A 110 11.10 -15.29 8.36
C ASP A 110 10.67 -13.87 8.70
N LEU A 111 9.41 -13.55 8.43
CA LEU A 111 8.75 -12.30 8.82
C LEU A 111 7.54 -12.59 9.71
N ILE A 112 7.31 -11.71 10.68
CA ILE A 112 6.12 -11.69 11.54
C ILE A 112 5.27 -10.49 11.12
N PRO A 113 4.02 -10.68 10.67
CA PRO A 113 3.13 -9.57 10.35
C PRO A 113 2.62 -8.96 11.66
N LEU A 114 2.82 -7.65 11.83
CA LEU A 114 2.44 -6.90 13.03
C LEU A 114 1.05 -6.29 12.93
N CYS A 115 0.76 -5.70 11.77
CA CYS A 115 -0.54 -5.11 11.47
C CYS A 115 -0.75 -4.94 9.97
N VAL A 116 -2.02 -4.82 9.57
CA VAL A 116 -2.39 -4.31 8.26
C VAL A 116 -2.49 -2.78 8.33
N MET A 117 -1.98 -2.11 7.31
CA MET A 117 -2.05 -0.65 7.15
C MET A 117 -3.44 -0.23 6.63
N ASN A 118 -4.47 -0.55 7.39
CA ASN A 118 -5.87 -0.34 7.08
C ASN A 118 -6.65 0.04 8.36
N THR A 119 -7.95 0.29 8.23
CA THR A 119 -8.86 0.64 9.34
C THR A 119 -9.51 -0.59 9.98
N GLU A 120 -9.49 -1.73 9.32
CA GLU A 120 -10.04 -3.00 9.80
C GLU A 120 -8.96 -4.07 9.84
N GLU A 121 -9.13 -5.07 10.70
CA GLU A 121 -8.28 -6.25 10.77
C GLU A 121 -8.31 -7.03 9.45
N TRP A 122 -7.28 -7.82 9.21
CA TRP A 122 -7.12 -8.58 7.98
C TRP A 122 -6.82 -10.04 8.28
N GLU A 123 -7.56 -10.95 7.63
CA GLU A 123 -7.27 -12.38 7.66
C GLU A 123 -6.08 -12.68 6.76
N PHE A 124 -4.95 -13.02 7.39
CA PHE A 124 -3.74 -13.37 6.67
C PHE A 124 -3.67 -14.90 6.51
N PRO A 125 -3.61 -15.43 5.29
CA PRO A 125 -3.64 -16.86 5.01
C PRO A 125 -2.55 -17.63 5.79
N ASP A 126 -2.94 -18.75 6.38
CA ASP A 126 -2.06 -19.63 7.16
C ASP A 126 -1.43 -19.00 8.44
N TYR A 127 -1.79 -17.75 8.75
CA TYR A 127 -1.32 -17.05 9.94
C TYR A 127 -2.45 -16.70 10.91
N GLY A 128 -3.60 -16.28 10.39
CA GLY A 128 -4.76 -15.80 11.14
C GLY A 128 -4.97 -14.30 11.03
N SER A 129 -5.84 -13.74 11.85
CA SER A 129 -6.16 -12.32 11.84
C SER A 129 -4.97 -11.48 12.33
N ILE A 130 -4.65 -10.43 11.59
CA ILE A 130 -3.70 -9.40 11.99
C ILE A 130 -4.43 -8.09 12.28
N PRO A 131 -4.06 -7.35 13.34
CA PRO A 131 -4.78 -6.14 13.72
C PRO A 131 -4.63 -5.02 12.70
N ALA A 132 -5.61 -4.12 12.66
CA ALA A 132 -5.47 -2.85 11.95
C ALA A 132 -4.44 -1.94 12.63
N VAL A 133 -3.68 -1.16 11.86
CA VAL A 133 -2.75 -0.17 12.43
C VAL A 133 -3.48 0.87 13.30
N THR A 134 -4.73 1.18 12.98
CA THR A 134 -5.59 2.11 13.73
C THR A 134 -5.94 1.63 15.14
N SER A 135 -5.76 0.35 15.45
CA SER A 135 -5.94 -0.17 16.82
C SER A 135 -4.89 0.38 17.81
N VAL A 136 -3.72 0.77 17.32
CA VAL A 136 -2.63 1.36 18.12
C VAL A 136 -2.42 2.83 17.78
N VAL A 137 -2.67 3.23 16.52
CA VAL A 137 -2.53 4.62 16.03
C VAL A 137 -3.84 5.06 15.38
N PRO A 138 -4.88 5.42 16.19
CA PRO A 138 -6.20 5.80 15.68
C PRO A 138 -6.17 7.03 14.75
N GLU A 139 -5.17 7.89 14.88
CA GLU A 139 -5.00 9.09 14.06
C GLU A 139 -4.84 8.77 12.57
N LEU A 140 -4.45 7.54 12.23
CA LEU A 140 -4.31 7.11 10.84
C LEU A 140 -5.64 6.85 10.13
N GLU A 141 -6.75 6.75 10.85
CA GLU A 141 -8.08 6.50 10.26
C GLU A 141 -8.45 7.54 9.18
N ALA A 142 -8.07 8.80 9.38
CA ALA A 142 -8.34 9.89 8.43
C ALA A 142 -7.63 9.71 7.06
N TYR A 143 -6.58 8.92 7.00
CA TYR A 143 -5.73 8.75 5.81
C TYR A 143 -5.93 7.40 5.12
N LEU A 144 -6.52 6.44 5.81
CA LEU A 144 -6.74 5.08 5.33
C LEU A 144 -8.19 4.92 4.79
N PRO A 145 -8.48 3.91 3.98
CA PRO A 145 -7.52 2.98 3.40
C PRO A 145 -6.65 3.61 2.30
N LEU A 146 -5.39 3.16 2.23
CA LEU A 146 -4.48 3.38 1.11
C LEU A 146 -3.96 2.00 0.68
N SER A 147 -4.49 1.48 -0.43
CA SER A 147 -4.18 0.14 -0.93
C SER A 147 -3.51 0.20 -2.30
N GLN A 148 -2.62 -0.74 -2.54
CA GLN A 148 -2.16 -1.01 -3.89
C GLN A 148 -3.32 -1.57 -4.71
N PHE A 149 -3.47 -1.12 -5.95
CA PHE A 149 -4.36 -1.76 -6.91
C PHE A 149 -3.59 -2.27 -8.13
N LEU A 150 -4.06 -3.37 -8.67
CA LEU A 150 -3.46 -4.11 -9.77
C LEU A 150 -4.40 -4.11 -10.97
N GLY A 151 -3.86 -3.89 -12.16
CA GLY A 151 -4.65 -3.82 -13.36
C GLY A 151 -3.86 -3.21 -14.52
N PHE A 152 -4.58 -2.63 -15.46
CA PHE A 152 -3.98 -1.86 -16.54
C PHE A 152 -4.78 -0.58 -16.80
N MET A 153 -4.22 0.31 -17.59
CA MET A 153 -4.86 1.55 -17.98
C MET A 153 -4.58 1.86 -19.46
N VAL A 154 -5.47 2.61 -20.07
CA VAL A 154 -5.29 3.14 -21.43
C VAL A 154 -5.47 4.66 -21.40
N PRO A 155 -4.90 5.42 -22.37
CA PRO A 155 -5.09 6.86 -22.45
C PRO A 155 -6.58 7.25 -22.44
N ALA A 156 -6.92 8.38 -21.83
CA ALA A 156 -8.30 8.85 -21.71
C ALA A 156 -8.98 9.10 -23.06
N ASP A 157 -8.21 9.43 -24.10
CA ASP A 157 -8.65 9.68 -25.47
C ASP A 157 -8.78 8.40 -26.33
N THR A 158 -8.59 7.21 -25.73
CA THR A 158 -8.79 5.93 -26.42
C THR A 158 -10.23 5.83 -26.97
N ASP A 159 -10.34 5.39 -28.22
CA ASP A 159 -11.62 5.23 -28.92
C ASP A 159 -12.63 4.42 -28.08
N ALA A 160 -13.88 4.92 -28.04
CA ALA A 160 -14.92 4.34 -27.19
C ALA A 160 -15.22 2.86 -27.53
N ALA A 161 -15.17 2.48 -28.81
CA ALA A 161 -15.40 1.09 -29.20
C ALA A 161 -14.27 0.16 -28.76
N VAL A 162 -13.03 0.68 -28.68
CA VAL A 162 -11.91 -0.07 -28.13
C VAL A 162 -12.08 -0.26 -26.62
N VAL A 163 -12.50 0.79 -25.92
CA VAL A 163 -12.74 0.73 -24.45
C VAL A 163 -13.84 -0.27 -24.14
N GLU A 164 -15.00 -0.20 -24.83
CA GLU A 164 -16.12 -1.13 -24.65
C GLU A 164 -15.69 -2.59 -24.90
N TYR A 165 -14.89 -2.82 -25.95
CA TYR A 165 -14.33 -4.15 -26.20
C TYR A 165 -13.43 -4.64 -25.08
N LEU A 166 -12.53 -3.77 -24.58
CA LEU A 166 -11.62 -4.09 -23.47
C LEU A 166 -12.39 -4.37 -22.18
N GLU A 167 -13.43 -3.60 -21.87
CA GLU A 167 -14.28 -3.83 -20.69
C GLU A 167 -14.96 -5.20 -20.75
N GLY A 168 -15.53 -5.55 -21.91
CA GLY A 168 -16.14 -6.86 -22.11
C GLY A 168 -15.16 -8.02 -21.91
N VAL A 169 -13.94 -7.92 -22.46
CA VAL A 169 -12.91 -8.95 -22.32
C VAL A 169 -12.38 -8.99 -20.90
N PHE A 170 -12.22 -7.83 -20.24
CA PHE A 170 -11.74 -7.73 -18.86
C PHE A 170 -12.70 -8.42 -17.89
N HIS A 171 -13.99 -8.08 -17.90
CA HIS A 171 -14.99 -8.71 -17.04
C HIS A 171 -15.12 -10.23 -17.27
N GLU A 172 -14.95 -10.70 -18.52
CA GLU A 172 -14.92 -12.14 -18.78
C GLU A 172 -13.65 -12.79 -18.21
N ALA A 173 -12.50 -12.13 -18.32
CA ALA A 173 -11.26 -12.62 -17.72
C ALA A 173 -11.34 -12.69 -16.18
N MET A 174 -11.98 -11.70 -15.55
CA MET A 174 -12.14 -11.64 -14.08
C MET A 174 -12.95 -12.81 -13.51
N LYS A 175 -13.83 -13.44 -14.30
CA LYS A 175 -14.60 -14.63 -13.91
C LYS A 175 -13.80 -15.93 -13.96
N SER A 176 -12.57 -15.90 -14.47
CA SER A 176 -11.78 -17.11 -14.66
C SER A 176 -11.23 -17.65 -13.32
N ASP A 177 -11.18 -18.97 -13.21
CA ASP A 177 -10.57 -19.66 -12.04
C ASP A 177 -9.13 -19.22 -11.79
N LYS A 178 -8.40 -18.82 -12.85
CA LYS A 178 -7.03 -18.34 -12.75
C LYS A 178 -6.89 -17.03 -11.98
N ILE A 179 -7.85 -16.11 -12.18
CA ILE A 179 -7.85 -14.85 -11.42
C ILE A 179 -8.22 -15.09 -9.97
N GLN A 180 -9.18 -15.97 -9.71
CA GLN A 180 -9.56 -16.35 -8.34
C GLN A 180 -8.38 -16.99 -7.61
N GLN A 181 -7.72 -17.95 -8.26
CA GLN A 181 -6.53 -18.59 -7.71
C GLN A 181 -5.39 -17.58 -7.48
N PHE A 182 -5.13 -16.68 -8.43
CA PHE A 182 -4.14 -15.62 -8.27
C PHE A 182 -4.44 -14.74 -7.06
N ALA A 183 -5.70 -14.33 -6.86
CA ALA A 183 -6.09 -13.50 -5.75
C ALA A 183 -5.89 -14.20 -4.40
N GLU A 184 -6.22 -15.50 -4.32
CA GLU A 184 -5.96 -16.32 -3.13
C GLU A 184 -4.45 -16.45 -2.85
N GLU A 185 -3.64 -16.79 -3.88
CA GLU A 185 -2.19 -16.98 -3.75
C GLU A 185 -1.46 -15.67 -3.38
N GLN A 186 -1.91 -14.54 -3.92
CA GLN A 186 -1.32 -13.21 -3.72
C GLN A 186 -1.98 -12.40 -2.61
N VAL A 187 -2.93 -12.98 -1.88
CA VAL A 187 -3.66 -12.32 -0.78
C VAL A 187 -4.24 -10.98 -1.24
N CYS A 188 -4.90 -11.02 -2.40
CA CYS A 188 -5.54 -9.86 -3.02
C CYS A 188 -7.06 -9.93 -2.89
N GLU A 189 -7.68 -8.77 -2.74
CA GLU A 189 -9.11 -8.59 -2.90
C GLU A 189 -9.43 -8.32 -4.37
N ILE A 190 -10.44 -9.01 -4.92
CA ILE A 190 -10.88 -8.80 -6.30
C ILE A 190 -11.83 -7.62 -6.36
N TYR A 191 -11.54 -6.65 -7.24
CA TYR A 191 -12.34 -5.44 -7.43
C TYR A 191 -13.21 -5.47 -8.67
N ASP A 192 -12.69 -5.94 -9.82
CA ASP A 192 -13.39 -6.00 -11.12
C ASP A 192 -14.00 -4.66 -11.56
N LEU A 193 -13.25 -3.54 -11.39
CA LEU A 193 -13.72 -2.19 -11.68
C LEU A 193 -13.28 -1.73 -13.07
N THR A 194 -14.20 -1.07 -13.78
CA THR A 194 -13.97 -0.36 -15.07
C THR A 194 -14.77 0.95 -15.10
N GLY A 195 -14.64 1.73 -16.16
CA GLY A 195 -15.44 2.92 -16.40
C GLY A 195 -15.35 3.96 -15.29
N ASP A 196 -16.50 4.51 -14.88
CA ASP A 196 -16.58 5.56 -13.88
C ASP A 196 -16.16 5.08 -12.49
N GLU A 197 -16.51 3.85 -12.10
CA GLU A 197 -16.15 3.28 -10.81
C GLU A 197 -14.63 3.14 -10.65
N ALA A 198 -13.94 2.64 -11.67
CA ALA A 198 -12.49 2.55 -11.66
C ALA A 198 -11.80 3.92 -11.65
N SER A 199 -12.36 4.88 -12.38
CA SER A 199 -11.86 6.25 -12.45
C SER A 199 -12.00 6.97 -11.11
N GLU A 200 -13.14 6.81 -10.45
CA GLU A 200 -13.40 7.37 -9.14
C GLU A 200 -12.49 6.75 -8.07
N PHE A 201 -12.33 5.43 -8.07
CA PHE A 201 -11.41 4.73 -7.19
C PHE A 201 -9.97 5.23 -7.36
N ALA A 202 -9.46 5.29 -8.61
CA ALA A 202 -8.11 5.77 -8.89
C ALA A 202 -7.91 7.24 -8.44
N ALA A 203 -8.90 8.11 -8.69
CA ALA A 203 -8.85 9.51 -8.27
C ALA A 203 -8.84 9.66 -6.74
N GLN A 204 -9.57 8.83 -6.01
CA GLN A 204 -9.55 8.82 -4.55
C GLN A 204 -8.17 8.38 -4.01
N MET A 205 -7.58 7.34 -4.58
CA MET A 205 -6.24 6.87 -4.19
C MET A 205 -5.17 7.92 -4.52
N GLU A 206 -5.23 8.54 -5.70
CA GLU A 206 -4.34 9.65 -6.08
C GLU A 206 -4.46 10.83 -5.11
N SER A 207 -5.68 11.26 -4.82
CA SER A 207 -5.95 12.35 -3.89
C SER A 207 -5.34 12.06 -2.51
N LYS A 208 -5.68 10.95 -1.90
CA LYS A 208 -5.16 10.57 -0.58
C LYS A 208 -3.63 10.51 -0.57
N LEU A 209 -3.02 9.82 -1.53
CA LEU A 209 -1.57 9.64 -1.57
C LEU A 209 -0.82 10.95 -1.79
N CYS A 210 -1.29 11.78 -2.74
CA CYS A 210 -0.65 13.05 -3.07
C CYS A 210 -0.72 14.04 -1.90
N TRP A 211 -1.87 14.16 -1.26
CA TRP A 211 -2.04 15.05 -0.11
C TRP A 211 -1.27 14.58 1.11
N VAL A 212 -1.25 13.29 1.39
CA VAL A 212 -0.41 12.71 2.46
C VAL A 212 1.06 13.07 2.26
N LEU A 213 1.60 12.88 1.06
CA LEU A 213 2.99 13.20 0.76
C LEU A 213 3.28 14.71 0.82
N TYR A 214 2.32 15.55 0.42
CA TYR A 214 2.43 17.00 0.49
C TYR A 214 2.43 17.48 1.94
N ASP A 215 1.49 17.05 2.75
CA ASP A 215 1.34 17.43 4.17
C ASP A 215 2.57 17.01 5.01
N MET A 216 3.19 15.89 4.65
CA MET A 216 4.45 15.44 5.25
C MET A 216 5.70 16.16 4.70
N GLY A 217 5.55 17.14 3.80
CA GLY A 217 6.67 17.87 3.21
C GLY A 217 7.55 17.03 2.28
N GLN A 218 7.03 15.91 1.75
CA GLN A 218 7.76 15.00 0.84
C GLN A 218 7.67 15.45 -0.63
N THR A 219 6.92 16.49 -0.92
CA THR A 219 6.79 17.11 -2.23
C THR A 219 6.77 18.63 -2.10
N THR A 220 7.31 19.33 -3.12
CA THR A 220 7.36 20.79 -3.19
C THR A 220 6.13 21.38 -3.88
N TYR A 221 5.39 20.60 -4.64
CA TYR A 221 4.22 21.04 -5.39
C TYR A 221 2.94 20.67 -4.64
N SER A 222 1.99 21.60 -4.56
CA SER A 222 0.66 21.32 -4.02
C SER A 222 -0.11 20.41 -4.99
N PRO A 223 -0.82 19.38 -4.50
CA PRO A 223 -1.72 18.61 -5.36
C PRO A 223 -2.81 19.48 -6.01
N GLU A 224 -3.20 20.58 -5.38
CA GLU A 224 -4.16 21.56 -5.92
C GLU A 224 -3.68 22.18 -7.24
N ASP A 225 -2.35 22.40 -7.39
CA ASP A 225 -1.77 22.94 -8.62
C ASP A 225 -2.01 22.01 -9.83
N PHE A 226 -2.29 20.74 -9.59
CA PHE A 226 -2.62 19.71 -10.59
C PHE A 226 -4.12 19.39 -10.64
N GLY A 227 -4.94 20.14 -9.92
CA GLY A 227 -6.39 19.90 -9.84
C GLY A 227 -6.78 18.62 -9.12
N ILE A 228 -5.92 18.14 -8.21
CA ILE A 228 -6.18 16.99 -7.32
C ILE A 228 -6.86 17.52 -6.05
N PRO A 229 -8.14 17.20 -5.80
CA PRO A 229 -8.87 17.71 -4.64
C PRO A 229 -8.33 17.12 -3.33
N GLN A 230 -8.59 17.81 -2.21
CA GLN A 230 -8.33 17.23 -0.89
C GLN A 230 -9.24 16.01 -0.63
N PRO A 231 -8.76 14.98 0.07
CA PRO A 231 -9.60 13.85 0.47
C PRO A 231 -10.75 14.30 1.36
N GLY A 232 -11.98 13.82 1.07
CA GLY A 232 -13.16 14.09 1.89
C GLY A 232 -13.83 15.45 1.68
N VAL A 233 -13.46 16.20 0.64
CA VAL A 233 -14.12 17.45 0.22
C VAL A 233 -15.01 17.20 -1.00
#